data_e2b94b810944e0bd2a6de110d583c06e
#
_entry.id   e2b94b810944e0bd2a6de110d583c06e
#
_cell.length_a   1.000
_cell.length_b   1.000
_cell.length_c   1.000
_cell.angle_alpha   90.00
_cell.angle_beta   90.00
_cell.angle_gamma   90.00
#
_symmetry.space_group_name_H-M   'P 1'
#
loop_
_entity.id
_entity.type
_entity.pdbx_description
1 polymer ?
#
loop_
_entity_poly.entity_id
_entity_poly.type
_entity_poly.pdbx_seq_one_letter_code
_entity_poly.pdbx_strand_id
1 'polypeptide(L)'
;MKRILFFLIAVILLSSCAVVRPGQVAVKRKLGRLKPKVYDAGPVAFNFFTTSIVRVPVNLRNIEIVSNLPSKEGLTIRSEISILYNIRRDSAFSVIENIGMNYEEALILPVFRSAAADITSQFMAKDLHSGERSLIENEIKLRMAQILNKNGFEIQAVLMKNIILPEGLSKSIELKLSAEQDAQRILFEIEKTRNEADRRRIEAQGQSDAQKILAEGLTDRILKFNAIEAFRLLANSPNAKIIITDGDSPLMMNVDGQ
;
A
#
# COMPACT_ATOMS: atom_id res chain seq x y z
N MET A 1 -15.34 -0.96 -74.08
CA MET A 1 -14.90 -1.80 -72.97
C MET A 1 -13.77 -1.14 -72.13
N LYS A 2 -12.66 -0.65 -72.64
CA LYS A 2 -11.58 -0.01 -71.90
C LYS A 2 -12.05 1.18 -71.05
N ARG A 3 -12.93 2.03 -71.52
CA ARG A 3 -13.46 3.19 -70.75
C ARG A 3 -14.35 2.77 -69.57
N ILE A 4 -15.13 1.69 -69.71
CA ILE A 4 -15.97 1.14 -68.64
C ILE A 4 -15.10 0.48 -67.55
N LEU A 5 -14.05 -0.25 -67.98
CA LEU A 5 -13.08 -0.86 -67.05
C LEU A 5 -12.32 0.22 -66.24
N PHE A 6 -11.93 1.31 -66.88
CA PHE A 6 -11.26 2.43 -66.23
C PHE A 6 -12.18 3.12 -65.20
N PHE A 7 -13.47 3.28 -65.55
CA PHE A 7 -14.48 3.83 -64.65
C PHE A 7 -14.73 2.92 -63.43
N LEU A 8 -14.79 1.61 -63.67
CA LEU A 8 -14.97 0.62 -62.60
C LEU A 8 -13.75 0.60 -61.63
N ILE A 9 -12.54 0.66 -62.15
CA ILE A 9 -11.31 0.76 -61.36
C ILE A 9 -11.28 2.08 -60.58
N ALA A 10 -11.68 3.19 -61.18
CA ALA A 10 -11.75 4.51 -60.49
C ALA A 10 -12.77 4.49 -59.36
N VAL A 11 -13.91 3.83 -59.49
CA VAL A 11 -14.94 3.70 -58.45
C VAL A 11 -14.42 2.82 -57.30
N ILE A 12 -13.68 1.74 -57.57
CA ILE A 12 -13.08 0.86 -56.57
C ILE A 12 -11.97 1.60 -55.78
N LEU A 13 -11.15 2.41 -56.46
CA LEU A 13 -10.09 3.24 -55.84
C LEU A 13 -10.64 4.39 -54.95
N LEU A 14 -11.88 4.82 -55.21
CA LEU A 14 -12.54 5.86 -54.42
C LEU A 14 -13.16 5.37 -53.11
N SER A 15 -13.36 4.08 -52.94
CA SER A 15 -13.87 3.47 -51.71
C SER A 15 -12.74 3.00 -50.83
N SER A 16 -12.45 3.75 -49.78
CA SER A 16 -11.50 3.36 -48.74
C SER A 16 -12.24 2.86 -47.50
N CYS A 17 -11.70 1.82 -46.87
CA CYS A 17 -12.23 1.27 -45.65
C CYS A 17 -11.21 1.46 -44.52
N ALA A 18 -11.61 2.10 -43.42
CA ALA A 18 -10.79 2.21 -42.24
C ALA A 18 -11.26 1.21 -41.19
N VAL A 19 -10.32 0.57 -40.52
CA VAL A 19 -10.61 -0.32 -39.41
C VAL A 19 -10.51 0.45 -38.10
N VAL A 20 -11.58 0.40 -37.32
CA VAL A 20 -11.62 0.91 -35.95
C VAL A 20 -11.28 -0.25 -35.01
N ARG A 21 -10.26 -0.06 -34.17
CA ARG A 21 -9.79 -1.08 -33.25
C ARG A 21 -10.73 -1.22 -32.05
N PRO A 22 -10.79 -2.40 -31.41
CA PRO A 22 -11.45 -2.55 -30.11
C PRO A 22 -10.92 -1.54 -29.08
N GLY A 23 -11.80 -0.97 -28.24
CA GLY A 23 -11.46 0.09 -27.29
C GLY A 23 -11.41 1.50 -27.87
N GLN A 24 -11.76 1.66 -29.15
CA GLN A 24 -11.89 2.95 -29.81
C GLN A 24 -13.25 3.07 -30.49
N VAL A 25 -13.70 4.29 -30.64
CA VAL A 25 -14.83 4.62 -31.51
C VAL A 25 -14.37 5.61 -32.58
N ALA A 26 -15.08 5.67 -33.69
CA ALA A 26 -14.76 6.54 -34.79
C ALA A 26 -15.85 7.57 -35.02
N VAL A 27 -15.46 8.81 -35.30
CA VAL A 27 -16.33 9.88 -35.75
C VAL A 27 -15.88 10.33 -37.14
N LYS A 28 -16.79 10.39 -38.09
CA LYS A 28 -16.50 10.87 -39.45
C LYS A 28 -16.49 12.38 -39.52
N ARG A 29 -15.40 12.94 -40.05
CA ARG A 29 -15.30 14.36 -40.38
C ARG A 29 -15.38 14.53 -41.91
N LYS A 30 -16.50 15.03 -42.41
CA LYS A 30 -16.71 15.27 -43.83
C LYS A 30 -16.52 16.75 -44.14
N LEU A 31 -15.57 17.07 -45.03
CA LEU A 31 -15.27 18.45 -45.45
C LEU A 31 -15.13 19.42 -44.25
N GLY A 32 -14.40 19.01 -43.20
CA GLY A 32 -14.18 19.79 -41.99
C GLY A 32 -15.29 19.70 -40.93
N ARG A 33 -16.49 19.21 -41.25
CA ARG A 33 -17.61 19.10 -40.31
C ARG A 33 -17.70 17.69 -39.72
N LEU A 34 -17.82 17.59 -38.41
CA LEU A 34 -18.06 16.32 -37.72
C LEU A 34 -19.50 15.83 -37.99
N LYS A 35 -19.67 14.53 -38.14
CA LYS A 35 -20.99 13.90 -38.28
C LYS A 35 -21.41 13.32 -36.92
N PRO A 36 -22.68 13.56 -36.47
CA PRO A 36 -23.13 13.15 -35.14
C PRO A 36 -23.39 11.63 -35.04
N LYS A 37 -22.64 10.82 -35.76
CA LYS A 37 -22.73 9.36 -35.75
C LYS A 37 -21.42 8.80 -35.28
N VAL A 38 -21.44 8.06 -34.19
CA VAL A 38 -20.34 7.29 -33.65
C VAL A 38 -20.36 5.90 -34.27
N TYR A 39 -19.21 5.42 -34.69
CA TYR A 39 -19.00 4.08 -35.25
C TYR A 39 -18.18 3.25 -34.28
N ASP A 40 -18.70 2.10 -33.94
CA ASP A 40 -17.99 1.14 -33.07
C ASP A 40 -16.85 0.44 -33.79
N ALA A 41 -16.14 -0.45 -33.08
CA ALA A 41 -15.05 -1.23 -33.61
C ALA A 41 -15.52 -2.08 -34.83
N GLY A 42 -14.73 -2.03 -35.88
CA GLY A 42 -15.00 -2.75 -37.12
C GLY A 42 -14.62 -1.95 -38.36
N PRO A 43 -14.93 -2.46 -39.54
CA PRO A 43 -14.67 -1.79 -40.83
C PRO A 43 -15.66 -0.64 -41.05
N VAL A 44 -15.14 0.54 -41.32
CA VAL A 44 -15.95 1.75 -41.60
C VAL A 44 -15.61 2.23 -43.02
N ALA A 45 -16.56 2.11 -43.93
CA ALA A 45 -16.41 2.61 -45.28
C ALA A 45 -16.48 4.14 -45.31
N PHE A 46 -15.57 4.79 -46.01
CA PHE A 46 -15.54 6.24 -46.17
C PHE A 46 -14.92 6.63 -47.50
N ASN A 47 -15.25 7.85 -47.96
CA ASN A 47 -14.62 8.41 -49.14
C ASN A 47 -13.34 9.14 -48.75
N PHE A 48 -12.21 8.68 -49.27
CA PHE A 48 -10.88 9.22 -48.93
C PHE A 48 -10.72 10.71 -49.23
N PHE A 49 -11.31 11.21 -50.29
CA PHE A 49 -11.17 12.60 -50.73
C PHE A 49 -11.96 13.62 -49.86
N THR A 50 -13.10 13.19 -49.33
CA THR A 50 -14.04 14.10 -48.65
C THR A 50 -14.19 13.84 -47.17
N THR A 51 -13.73 12.69 -46.65
CA THR A 51 -14.02 12.27 -45.30
C THR A 51 -12.75 11.79 -44.63
N SER A 52 -12.48 12.31 -43.45
CA SER A 52 -11.46 11.77 -42.53
C SER A 52 -12.11 11.09 -41.33
N ILE A 53 -11.41 10.12 -40.73
CA ILE A 53 -11.90 9.39 -39.59
C ILE A 53 -11.10 9.82 -38.37
N VAL A 54 -11.81 10.36 -37.38
CA VAL A 54 -11.26 10.70 -36.05
C VAL A 54 -11.51 9.51 -35.13
N ARG A 55 -10.45 8.91 -34.61
CA ARG A 55 -10.52 7.79 -33.66
C ARG A 55 -10.43 8.34 -32.26
N VAL A 56 -11.36 7.96 -31.38
CA VAL A 56 -11.44 8.38 -29.99
C VAL A 56 -11.29 7.14 -29.11
N PRO A 57 -10.28 7.10 -28.25
CA PRO A 57 -10.14 6.01 -27.29
C PRO A 57 -11.26 6.11 -26.24
N VAL A 58 -11.96 5.01 -26.01
CA VAL A 58 -13.03 4.88 -24.99
C VAL A 58 -12.69 3.85 -23.93
N ASN A 59 -11.51 3.22 -24.05
CA ASN A 59 -10.94 2.37 -23.01
C ASN A 59 -10.38 3.22 -21.86
N LEU A 60 -10.08 2.57 -20.75
CA LEU A 60 -9.45 3.19 -19.60
C LEU A 60 -8.10 3.79 -19.99
N ARG A 61 -7.88 5.05 -19.64
CA ARG A 61 -6.63 5.78 -19.86
C ARG A 61 -6.10 6.31 -18.55
N ASN A 62 -4.79 6.47 -18.50
CA ASN A 62 -4.08 7.06 -17.37
C ASN A 62 -3.37 8.34 -17.82
N ILE A 63 -3.53 9.40 -17.03
CA ILE A 63 -2.74 10.63 -17.11
C ILE A 63 -1.90 10.72 -15.85
N GLU A 64 -0.59 10.84 -16.00
CA GLU A 64 0.34 11.08 -14.90
C GLU A 64 0.81 12.52 -14.93
N ILE A 65 0.66 13.21 -13.82
CA ILE A 65 1.07 14.60 -13.66
C ILE A 65 1.76 14.82 -12.32
N VAL A 66 2.68 15.75 -12.30
CA VAL A 66 3.23 16.29 -11.06
C VAL A 66 2.51 17.61 -10.78
N SER A 67 1.89 17.73 -9.61
CA SER A 67 1.14 18.92 -9.22
C SER A 67 1.56 19.41 -7.84
N ASN A 68 1.51 20.72 -7.68
CA ASN A 68 1.69 21.37 -6.39
C ASN A 68 0.30 21.53 -5.74
N LEU A 69 0.13 20.95 -4.57
CA LEU A 69 -1.13 20.92 -3.81
C LEU A 69 -1.00 21.83 -2.59
N PRO A 70 -1.91 22.80 -2.41
CA PRO A 70 -1.93 23.60 -1.18
C PRO A 70 -2.50 22.77 -0.02
N SER A 71 -1.95 22.92 1.17
CA SER A 71 -2.52 22.37 2.40
C SER A 71 -3.27 23.44 3.18
N LYS A 72 -4.07 23.03 4.17
CA LYS A 72 -4.78 23.90 5.10
C LYS A 72 -3.86 24.86 5.86
N GLU A 73 -2.63 24.45 6.10
CA GLU A 73 -1.59 25.22 6.79
C GLU A 73 -0.88 26.23 5.87
N GLY A 74 -1.27 26.32 4.59
CA GLY A 74 -0.63 27.18 3.60
C GLY A 74 0.68 26.62 3.04
N LEU A 75 1.00 25.35 3.30
CA LEU A 75 2.17 24.69 2.73
C LEU A 75 1.86 24.17 1.33
N THR A 76 2.87 24.21 0.46
CA THR A 76 2.79 23.63 -0.88
C THR A 76 3.43 22.25 -0.88
N ILE A 77 2.66 21.24 -1.22
CA ILE A 77 3.07 19.84 -1.27
C ILE A 77 3.17 19.42 -2.72
N ARG A 78 4.32 18.92 -3.12
CA ARG A 78 4.52 18.36 -4.47
C ARG A 78 4.10 16.91 -4.49
N SER A 79 3.14 16.57 -5.36
CA SER A 79 2.67 15.19 -5.50
C SER A 79 2.65 14.76 -6.95
N GLU A 80 3.00 13.51 -7.20
CA GLU A 80 2.78 12.82 -8.46
C GLU A 80 1.41 12.12 -8.40
N ILE A 81 0.57 12.38 -9.39
CA ILE A 81 -0.83 11.96 -9.39
C ILE A 81 -1.14 11.23 -10.69
N SER A 82 -1.86 10.14 -10.57
CA SER A 82 -2.37 9.33 -11.67
C SER A 82 -3.89 9.46 -11.72
N ILE A 83 -4.42 9.90 -12.85
CA ILE A 83 -5.86 10.06 -13.08
C ILE A 83 -6.29 8.99 -14.07
N LEU A 84 -7.15 8.08 -13.63
CA LEU A 84 -7.73 7.02 -14.44
C LEU A 84 -9.12 7.46 -14.90
N TYR A 85 -9.31 7.52 -16.21
CA TYR A 85 -10.55 7.97 -16.81
C TYR A 85 -10.86 7.22 -18.11
N ASN A 86 -12.10 7.28 -18.54
CA ASN A 86 -12.56 6.86 -19.85
C ASN A 86 -13.58 7.84 -20.42
N ILE A 87 -13.72 7.83 -21.75
CA ILE A 87 -14.77 8.59 -22.45
C ILE A 87 -15.96 7.65 -22.65
N ARG A 88 -17.16 8.13 -22.33
CA ARG A 88 -18.37 7.38 -22.64
C ARG A 88 -18.57 7.34 -24.15
N ARG A 89 -18.92 6.17 -24.68
CA ARG A 89 -19.06 5.92 -26.13
C ARG A 89 -20.06 6.85 -26.80
N ASP A 90 -21.21 7.05 -26.17
CA ASP A 90 -22.27 7.93 -26.61
C ASP A 90 -21.87 9.43 -26.67
N SER A 91 -20.95 9.81 -25.83
CA SER A 91 -20.48 11.19 -25.68
C SER A 91 -19.24 11.53 -26.52
N ALA A 92 -18.62 10.53 -27.17
CA ALA A 92 -17.38 10.73 -27.93
C ALA A 92 -17.51 11.80 -29.04
N PHE A 93 -18.66 11.91 -29.69
CA PHE A 93 -18.92 12.95 -30.68
C PHE A 93 -18.88 14.34 -30.03
N SER A 94 -19.65 14.55 -28.94
CA SER A 94 -19.74 15.84 -28.23
C SER A 94 -18.41 16.27 -27.63
N VAL A 95 -17.61 15.32 -27.12
CA VAL A 95 -16.26 15.59 -26.60
C VAL A 95 -15.38 16.19 -27.70
N ILE A 96 -15.34 15.55 -28.87
CA ILE A 96 -14.50 16.03 -29.97
C ILE A 96 -15.03 17.31 -30.60
N GLU A 97 -16.34 17.50 -30.66
CA GLU A 97 -16.97 18.70 -31.23
C GLU A 97 -16.75 19.94 -30.34
N ASN A 98 -16.97 19.80 -29.04
CA ASN A 98 -16.96 20.92 -28.10
C ASN A 98 -15.58 21.22 -27.51
N ILE A 99 -14.75 20.19 -27.32
CA ILE A 99 -13.47 20.30 -26.59
C ILE A 99 -12.29 20.06 -27.55
N GLY A 100 -12.44 19.14 -28.49
CA GLY A 100 -11.39 18.76 -29.43
C GLY A 100 -10.61 17.53 -29.00
N MET A 101 -9.50 17.26 -29.71
CA MET A 101 -8.65 16.09 -29.43
C MET A 101 -7.74 16.28 -28.21
N ASN A 102 -7.42 17.52 -27.83
CA ASN A 102 -6.58 17.83 -26.68
C ASN A 102 -7.40 17.99 -25.39
N TYR A 103 -8.46 17.23 -25.23
CA TYR A 103 -9.37 17.28 -24.08
C TYR A 103 -8.67 17.01 -22.73
N GLU A 104 -7.56 16.30 -22.73
CA GLU A 104 -6.76 16.06 -21.53
C GLU A 104 -6.22 17.39 -20.98
N GLU A 105 -5.56 18.17 -21.83
CA GLU A 105 -4.96 19.46 -21.44
C GLU A 105 -6.00 20.58 -21.33
N ALA A 106 -7.03 20.55 -22.20
CA ALA A 106 -8.02 21.62 -22.26
C ALA A 106 -9.08 21.53 -21.16
N LEU A 107 -9.42 20.32 -20.67
CA LEU A 107 -10.49 20.16 -19.70
C LEU A 107 -10.07 19.32 -18.48
N ILE A 108 -9.52 18.10 -18.65
CA ILE A 108 -9.29 17.20 -17.52
C ILE A 108 -8.28 17.78 -16.54
N LEU A 109 -7.14 18.27 -17.03
CA LEU A 109 -6.09 18.79 -16.17
C LEU A 109 -6.48 20.09 -15.42
N PRO A 110 -7.15 21.09 -16.03
CA PRO A 110 -7.63 22.25 -15.30
C PRO A 110 -8.68 21.90 -14.24
N VAL A 111 -9.62 21.00 -14.56
CA VAL A 111 -10.65 20.55 -13.60
C VAL A 111 -9.99 19.80 -12.44
N PHE A 112 -9.01 18.95 -12.74
CA PHE A 112 -8.24 18.27 -11.70
C PHE A 112 -7.52 19.27 -10.78
N ARG A 113 -6.79 20.22 -11.33
CA ARG A 113 -6.04 21.22 -10.54
C ARG A 113 -6.95 22.01 -9.60
N SER A 114 -8.12 22.42 -10.10
CA SER A 114 -9.13 23.12 -9.29
C SER A 114 -9.69 22.21 -8.20
N ALA A 115 -10.13 20.99 -8.55
CA ALA A 115 -10.69 20.05 -7.60
C ALA A 115 -9.66 19.62 -6.53
N ALA A 116 -8.43 19.38 -6.95
CA ALA A 116 -7.36 19.00 -6.03
C ALA A 116 -7.04 20.15 -5.06
N ALA A 117 -6.90 21.39 -5.54
CA ALA A 117 -6.65 22.53 -4.68
C ALA A 117 -7.79 22.78 -3.69
N ASP A 118 -9.05 22.70 -4.15
CA ASP A 118 -10.24 22.88 -3.31
C ASP A 118 -10.29 21.86 -2.16
N ILE A 119 -9.97 20.60 -2.44
CA ILE A 119 -10.03 19.53 -1.46
C ILE A 119 -8.79 19.54 -0.55
N THR A 120 -7.57 19.59 -1.12
CA THR A 120 -6.36 19.51 -0.30
C THR A 120 -6.17 20.70 0.64
N SER A 121 -6.71 21.87 0.30
CA SER A 121 -6.70 23.04 1.20
C SER A 121 -7.53 22.86 2.49
N GLN A 122 -8.34 21.84 2.58
CA GLN A 122 -9.12 21.50 3.79
C GLN A 122 -8.37 20.56 4.74
N PHE A 123 -7.32 19.88 4.26
CA PHE A 123 -6.53 18.90 4.99
C PHE A 123 -5.15 19.42 5.36
N MET A 124 -4.61 18.94 6.48
CA MET A 124 -3.23 19.25 6.86
C MET A 124 -2.24 18.46 5.99
N ALA A 125 -1.04 18.98 5.85
CA ALA A 125 0.02 18.35 5.05
C ALA A 125 0.34 16.91 5.51
N LYS A 126 0.28 16.64 6.81
CA LYS A 126 0.46 15.30 7.39
C LYS A 126 -0.61 14.31 6.95
N ASP A 127 -1.86 14.77 6.78
CA ASP A 127 -3.02 13.93 6.44
C ASP A 127 -2.93 13.41 5.01
N LEU A 128 -2.31 14.19 4.10
CA LEU A 128 -2.03 13.77 2.74
C LEU A 128 -1.01 12.62 2.67
N HIS A 129 -0.11 12.53 3.67
CA HIS A 129 0.92 11.49 3.74
C HIS A 129 0.50 10.27 4.55
N SER A 130 -0.54 10.36 5.36
CA SER A 130 -1.02 9.36 6.31
C SER A 130 -2.24 8.57 5.82
N GLY A 131 -2.95 7.91 6.73
CA GLY A 131 -4.10 7.06 6.45
C GLY A 131 -5.33 7.75 5.82
N GLU A 132 -5.42 9.08 5.82
CA GLU A 132 -6.55 9.81 5.22
C GLU A 132 -6.41 10.03 3.70
N ARG A 133 -5.29 9.62 3.12
CA ARG A 133 -5.00 9.75 1.69
C ARG A 133 -6.12 9.19 0.80
N SER A 134 -6.63 8.01 1.11
CA SER A 134 -7.70 7.38 0.32
C SER A 134 -9.00 8.19 0.35
N LEU A 135 -9.28 8.85 1.46
CA LEU A 135 -10.44 9.75 1.59
C LEU A 135 -10.25 10.96 0.68
N ILE A 136 -9.07 11.59 0.71
CA ILE A 136 -8.74 12.75 -0.12
C ILE A 136 -8.80 12.41 -1.61
N GLU A 137 -8.23 11.27 -2.02
CA GLU A 137 -8.29 10.76 -3.40
C GLU A 137 -9.75 10.60 -3.87
N ASN A 138 -10.61 10.08 -3.00
CA ASN A 138 -12.03 9.85 -3.29
C ASN A 138 -12.81 11.17 -3.39
N GLU A 139 -12.56 12.13 -2.51
CA GLU A 139 -13.16 13.47 -2.55
C GLU A 139 -12.78 14.22 -3.83
N ILE A 140 -11.49 14.18 -4.23
CA ILE A 140 -11.02 14.75 -5.49
C ILE A 140 -11.72 14.08 -6.68
N LYS A 141 -11.81 12.74 -6.69
CA LYS A 141 -12.54 11.98 -7.72
C LYS A 141 -14.00 12.43 -7.82
N LEU A 142 -14.71 12.52 -6.71
CA LEU A 142 -16.13 12.96 -6.69
C LEU A 142 -16.28 14.37 -7.21
N ARG A 143 -15.42 15.30 -6.80
CA ARG A 143 -15.43 16.67 -7.27
C ARG A 143 -15.18 16.78 -8.77
N MET A 144 -14.20 16.05 -9.28
CA MET A 144 -13.94 15.94 -10.72
C MET A 144 -15.14 15.35 -11.48
N ALA A 145 -15.72 14.27 -10.96
CA ALA A 145 -16.85 13.59 -11.58
C ALA A 145 -18.08 14.48 -11.73
N GLN A 146 -18.37 15.37 -10.78
CA GLN A 146 -19.46 16.33 -10.85
C GLN A 146 -19.39 17.22 -12.09
N ILE A 147 -18.19 17.56 -12.53
CA ILE A 147 -17.94 18.45 -13.68
C ILE A 147 -17.77 17.63 -14.95
N LEU A 148 -16.94 16.61 -14.92
CA LEU A 148 -16.50 15.85 -16.10
C LEU A 148 -17.57 14.88 -16.62
N ASN A 149 -18.44 14.33 -15.76
CA ASN A 149 -19.53 13.45 -16.19
C ASN A 149 -20.51 14.18 -17.13
N LYS A 150 -20.73 15.47 -16.93
CA LYS A 150 -21.58 16.30 -17.81
C LYS A 150 -20.98 16.47 -19.21
N ASN A 151 -19.66 16.40 -19.29
CA ASN A 151 -18.90 16.52 -20.53
C ASN A 151 -18.58 15.16 -21.19
N GLY A 152 -19.15 14.05 -20.68
CA GLY A 152 -18.99 12.75 -21.31
C GLY A 152 -17.75 11.95 -20.88
N PHE A 153 -17.04 12.39 -19.84
CA PHE A 153 -15.94 11.65 -19.23
C PHE A 153 -16.42 10.93 -17.97
N GLU A 154 -15.79 9.82 -17.67
CA GLU A 154 -16.02 9.04 -16.44
C GLU A 154 -14.69 8.85 -15.73
N ILE A 155 -14.61 9.33 -14.49
CA ILE A 155 -13.40 9.24 -13.67
C ILE A 155 -13.47 7.97 -12.83
N GLN A 156 -12.58 7.04 -13.09
CA GLN A 156 -12.52 5.76 -12.38
C GLN A 156 -11.77 5.89 -11.06
N ALA A 157 -10.60 6.54 -11.08
CA ALA A 157 -9.80 6.76 -9.88
C ALA A 157 -8.91 7.99 -10.02
N VAL A 158 -8.58 8.60 -8.90
CA VAL A 158 -7.50 9.56 -8.73
C VAL A 158 -6.58 8.98 -7.67
N LEU A 159 -5.30 8.81 -7.98
CA LEU A 159 -4.31 8.16 -7.12
C LEU A 159 -3.14 9.10 -6.92
N MET A 160 -2.82 9.42 -5.69
CA MET A 160 -1.61 10.15 -5.35
C MET A 160 -0.46 9.16 -5.19
N LYS A 161 0.57 9.21 -6.01
CA LYS A 161 1.67 8.23 -5.98
C LYS A 161 2.75 8.64 -5.00
N ASN A 162 3.41 9.72 -5.25
CA ASN A 162 4.54 10.21 -4.46
C ASN A 162 4.19 11.58 -3.87
N ILE A 163 4.37 11.73 -2.56
CA ILE A 163 4.08 12.98 -1.85
C ILE A 163 5.40 13.46 -1.25
N ILE A 164 5.86 14.61 -1.73
CA ILE A 164 7.09 15.24 -1.27
C ILE A 164 6.71 16.41 -0.38
N LEU A 165 6.98 16.26 0.91
CA LEU A 165 6.76 17.31 1.90
C LEU A 165 7.93 18.31 1.89
N PRO A 166 7.69 19.58 2.26
CA PRO A 166 8.77 20.52 2.52
C PRO A 166 9.74 20.00 3.58
N GLU A 167 11.04 20.21 3.41
CA GLU A 167 12.10 19.63 4.26
C GLU A 167 11.91 19.93 5.75
N GLY A 168 11.51 21.15 6.13
CA GLY A 168 11.27 21.53 7.51
C GLY A 168 10.13 20.73 8.16
N LEU A 169 9.06 20.45 7.41
CA LEU A 169 7.93 19.65 7.89
C LEU A 169 8.31 18.17 7.98
N SER A 170 8.97 17.64 6.95
CA SER A 170 9.45 16.25 6.93
C SER A 170 10.32 15.96 8.16
N LYS A 171 11.30 16.83 8.42
CA LYS A 171 12.17 16.69 9.59
C LYS A 171 11.42 16.77 10.92
N SER A 172 10.43 17.64 11.04
CA SER A 172 9.62 17.76 12.25
C SER A 172 8.75 16.52 12.49
N ILE A 173 8.18 15.93 11.42
CA ILE A 173 7.42 14.68 11.49
C ILE A 173 8.34 13.52 11.89
N GLU A 174 9.53 13.42 11.29
CA GLU A 174 10.52 12.39 11.61
C GLU A 174 10.94 12.45 13.07
N LEU A 175 11.26 13.65 13.58
CA LEU A 175 11.61 13.85 15.00
C LEU A 175 10.47 13.46 15.92
N LYS A 176 9.23 13.85 15.60
CA LYS A 176 8.06 13.48 16.40
C LYS A 176 7.85 11.97 16.40
N LEU A 177 7.91 11.34 15.21
CA LEU A 177 7.74 9.90 15.08
C LEU A 177 8.84 9.12 15.84
N SER A 178 10.10 9.58 15.75
CA SER A 178 11.22 9.02 16.51
C SER A 178 10.97 9.11 18.02
N ALA A 179 10.52 10.28 18.51
CA ALA A 179 10.20 10.45 19.91
C ALA A 179 9.03 9.56 20.38
N GLU A 180 7.99 9.40 19.56
CA GLU A 180 6.87 8.49 19.83
C GLU A 180 7.32 7.03 19.86
N GLN A 181 8.16 6.61 18.92
CA GLN A 181 8.75 5.26 18.90
C GLN A 181 9.63 4.99 20.11
N ASP A 182 10.46 5.96 20.52
CA ASP A 182 11.29 5.86 21.72
C ASP A 182 10.44 5.75 22.99
N ALA A 183 9.36 6.52 23.08
CA ALA A 183 8.42 6.41 24.20
C ALA A 183 7.74 5.05 24.26
N GLN A 184 7.30 4.52 23.11
CA GLN A 184 6.72 3.16 23.02
C GLN A 184 7.74 2.09 23.42
N ARG A 185 8.99 2.20 22.95
CA ARG A 185 10.06 1.28 23.31
C ARG A 185 10.28 1.25 24.82
N ILE A 186 10.34 2.42 25.46
CA ILE A 186 10.49 2.52 26.92
C ILE A 186 9.31 1.86 27.65
N LEU A 187 8.07 2.05 27.19
CA LEU A 187 6.91 1.39 27.79
C LEU A 187 7.00 -0.13 27.69
N PHE A 188 7.39 -0.67 26.53
CA PHE A 188 7.62 -2.12 26.38
C PHE A 188 8.75 -2.64 27.25
N GLU A 189 9.81 -1.86 27.43
CA GLU A 189 10.94 -2.24 28.30
C GLU A 189 10.54 -2.27 29.77
N ILE A 190 9.73 -1.29 30.20
CA ILE A 190 9.15 -1.27 31.57
C ILE A 190 8.26 -2.49 31.78
N GLU A 191 7.37 -2.80 30.82
CA GLU A 191 6.47 -3.95 30.90
C GLU A 191 7.27 -5.27 30.95
N LYS A 192 8.26 -5.42 30.09
CA LYS A 192 9.18 -6.56 30.08
C LYS A 192 9.88 -6.72 31.44
N THR A 193 10.43 -5.66 31.98
CA THR A 193 11.14 -5.67 33.26
C THR A 193 10.20 -6.03 34.44
N ARG A 194 8.96 -5.54 34.42
CA ARG A 194 7.93 -5.94 35.38
C ARG A 194 7.60 -7.43 35.28
N ASN A 195 7.37 -7.92 34.09
CA ASN A 195 7.07 -9.33 33.87
C ASN A 195 8.24 -10.25 34.28
N GLU A 196 9.49 -9.82 34.04
CA GLU A 196 10.68 -10.54 34.50
C GLU A 196 10.80 -10.54 36.05
N ALA A 197 10.50 -9.41 36.69
CA ALA A 197 10.49 -9.33 38.14
C ALA A 197 9.40 -10.19 38.78
N ASP A 198 8.20 -10.19 38.20
CA ASP A 198 7.10 -11.04 38.65
C ASP A 198 7.41 -12.53 38.46
N ARG A 199 8.00 -12.89 37.32
CA ARG A 199 8.47 -14.26 37.09
C ARG A 199 9.46 -14.70 38.12
N ARG A 200 10.51 -13.88 38.42
CA ARG A 200 11.51 -14.21 39.45
C ARG A 200 10.87 -14.34 40.82
N ARG A 201 9.89 -13.49 41.17
CA ARG A 201 9.14 -13.58 42.43
C ARG A 201 8.36 -14.88 42.51
N ILE A 202 7.65 -15.28 41.45
CA ILE A 202 6.90 -16.54 41.39
C ILE A 202 7.83 -17.76 41.48
N GLU A 203 8.98 -17.71 40.78
CA GLU A 203 9.99 -18.75 40.84
C GLU A 203 10.57 -18.89 42.27
N ALA A 204 10.92 -17.78 42.91
CA ALA A 204 11.42 -17.79 44.28
C ALA A 204 10.37 -18.28 45.30
N GLN A 205 9.11 -17.87 45.11
CA GLN A 205 8.00 -18.35 45.95
C GLN A 205 7.80 -19.87 45.74
N GLY A 206 7.79 -20.35 44.48
CA GLY A 206 7.69 -21.77 44.18
C GLY A 206 8.83 -22.59 44.76
N GLN A 207 10.06 -22.07 44.71
CA GLN A 207 11.22 -22.74 45.37
C GLN A 207 11.07 -22.76 46.91
N SER A 208 10.61 -21.65 47.51
CA SER A 208 10.37 -21.62 48.97
C SER A 208 9.30 -22.61 49.40
N ASP A 209 8.20 -22.67 48.64
CA ASP A 209 7.08 -23.58 48.91
C ASP A 209 7.49 -25.03 48.71
N ALA A 210 8.30 -25.36 47.67
CA ALA A 210 8.87 -26.68 47.44
C ALA A 210 9.79 -27.09 48.58
N GLN A 211 10.67 -26.15 49.09
CA GLN A 211 11.55 -26.42 50.21
C GLN A 211 10.77 -26.66 51.51
N LYS A 212 9.68 -25.94 51.78
CA LYS A 212 8.79 -26.18 52.93
C LYS A 212 8.17 -27.59 52.87
N ILE A 213 7.63 -27.96 51.73
CA ILE A 213 7.01 -29.30 51.50
C ILE A 213 8.06 -30.42 51.75
N LEU A 214 9.28 -30.21 51.24
CA LEU A 214 10.36 -31.13 51.44
C LEU A 214 10.79 -31.21 52.93
N ALA A 215 10.89 -30.07 53.60
CA ALA A 215 11.24 -30.01 55.03
C ALA A 215 10.18 -30.65 55.94
N GLU A 216 8.87 -30.48 55.63
CA GLU A 216 7.79 -31.14 56.34
C GLU A 216 7.80 -32.67 56.15
N GLY A 217 8.26 -33.15 54.97
CA GLY A 217 8.38 -34.58 54.65
C GLY A 217 9.69 -35.24 55.17
N LEU A 218 10.72 -34.43 55.47
CA LEU A 218 12.04 -34.92 55.92
C LEU A 218 12.10 -35.10 57.42
N THR A 219 11.68 -36.30 57.89
CA THR A 219 11.90 -36.69 59.28
C THR A 219 13.34 -37.18 59.46
N ASP A 220 13.88 -37.10 60.70
CA ASP A 220 15.22 -37.61 61.06
C ASP A 220 15.46 -39.07 60.65
N ARG A 221 14.38 -39.87 60.61
CA ARG A 221 14.45 -41.24 60.13
C ARG A 221 14.69 -41.36 58.63
N ILE A 222 14.07 -40.50 57.85
CA ILE A 222 14.22 -40.47 56.37
C ILE A 222 15.61 -39.94 56.02
N LEU A 223 16.11 -38.91 56.72
CA LEU A 223 17.46 -38.40 56.52
C LEU A 223 18.51 -39.45 56.81
N LYS A 224 18.39 -40.18 57.94
CA LYS A 224 19.30 -41.29 58.24
C LYS A 224 19.22 -42.43 57.25
N PHE A 225 18.02 -42.79 56.80
CA PHE A 225 17.86 -43.80 55.78
C PHE A 225 18.52 -43.43 54.42
N ASN A 226 18.28 -42.22 53.94
CA ASN A 226 18.88 -41.70 52.70
C ASN A 226 20.44 -41.62 52.84
N ALA A 227 20.94 -41.22 53.99
CA ALA A 227 22.40 -41.22 54.28
C ALA A 227 22.98 -42.64 54.19
N ILE A 228 22.32 -43.62 54.78
CA ILE A 228 22.75 -45.03 54.72
C ILE A 228 22.73 -45.56 53.30
N GLU A 229 21.69 -45.19 52.53
CA GLU A 229 21.57 -45.61 51.11
C GLU A 229 22.65 -44.99 50.23
N ALA A 230 22.95 -43.70 50.45
CA ALA A 230 24.04 -43.00 49.76
C ALA A 230 25.42 -43.62 50.09
N PHE A 231 25.66 -43.99 51.36
CA PHE A 231 26.85 -44.71 51.72
C PHE A 231 26.95 -46.08 51.12
N ARG A 232 25.82 -46.82 50.97
CA ARG A 232 25.77 -48.11 50.29
C ARG A 232 26.10 -48.00 48.79
N LEU A 233 25.60 -46.96 48.15
CA LEU A 233 25.92 -46.66 46.72
C LEU A 233 27.40 -46.30 46.55
N LEU A 234 27.95 -45.51 47.47
CA LEU A 234 29.37 -45.17 47.48
C LEU A 234 30.29 -46.35 47.73
N ALA A 235 29.91 -47.24 48.63
CA ALA A 235 30.66 -48.46 48.91
C ALA A 235 30.71 -49.42 47.72
N ASN A 236 29.70 -49.42 46.87
CA ASN A 236 29.64 -50.24 45.64
C ASN A 236 30.24 -49.53 44.41
N SER A 237 30.76 -48.30 44.54
CA SER A 237 31.38 -47.56 43.44
C SER A 237 32.76 -48.15 43.11
N PRO A 238 33.10 -48.39 41.82
CA PRO A 238 34.39 -48.94 41.41
C PRO A 238 35.57 -47.96 41.66
N ASN A 239 35.32 -46.70 41.98
CA ASN A 239 36.33 -45.72 42.30
C ASN A 239 36.49 -45.67 43.82
N ALA A 240 37.62 -46.03 44.34
CA ALA A 240 37.96 -45.95 45.78
C ALA A 240 38.04 -44.50 46.22
N LYS A 241 37.03 -44.05 46.93
CA LYS A 241 37.02 -42.73 47.63
C LYS A 241 36.98 -43.00 49.10
N ILE A 242 37.92 -42.36 49.82
CA ILE A 242 37.90 -42.40 51.28
C ILE A 242 36.98 -41.24 51.75
N ILE A 243 35.92 -41.60 52.45
CA ILE A 243 34.99 -40.63 53.03
C ILE A 243 35.18 -40.73 54.56
N ILE A 244 35.69 -39.63 55.17
CA ILE A 244 35.76 -39.48 56.59
C ILE A 244 34.63 -38.53 57.01
N THR A 245 33.73 -39.05 57.87
CA THR A 245 32.61 -38.27 58.38
C THR A 245 32.41 -38.55 59.86
N ASP A 246 32.07 -37.51 60.62
CA ASP A 246 31.66 -37.60 62.01
C ASP A 246 30.19 -38.02 62.20
N GLY A 247 29.47 -38.23 61.09
CA GLY A 247 28.06 -38.65 61.06
C GLY A 247 27.08 -37.52 60.82
N ASP A 248 27.51 -36.25 60.95
CA ASP A 248 26.60 -35.10 60.77
C ASP A 248 26.73 -34.38 59.41
N SER A 249 27.88 -34.53 58.75
CA SER A 249 28.05 -33.92 57.39
C SER A 249 28.91 -34.80 56.49
N PRO A 250 28.52 -35.10 55.26
CA PRO A 250 29.38 -35.82 54.31
C PRO A 250 30.46 -34.89 53.76
N LEU A 251 31.70 -35.12 54.07
CA LEU A 251 32.86 -34.48 53.49
C LEU A 251 33.32 -35.29 52.27
N MET A 252 33.12 -34.75 51.07
CA MET A 252 33.68 -35.35 49.84
C MET A 252 35.08 -34.76 49.59
N MET A 253 36.12 -35.52 49.82
CA MET A 253 37.45 -35.18 49.34
C MET A 253 37.72 -35.91 48.01
N ASN A 254 37.96 -35.11 46.97
CA ASN A 254 38.48 -35.62 45.70
C ASN A 254 40.00 -35.80 45.89
N VAL A 255 40.45 -37.03 45.93
CA VAL A 255 41.88 -37.32 45.83
C VAL A 255 42.18 -37.48 44.35
N ASP A 256 42.49 -36.38 43.69
CA ASP A 256 43.13 -36.44 42.39
C ASP A 256 44.58 -36.79 42.62
N GLY A 257 44.87 -38.12 42.56
CA GLY A 257 46.22 -38.61 42.46
C GLY A 257 46.80 -38.30 41.10
N GLN A 258 47.99 -37.76 41.06
CA GLN A 258 48.85 -37.45 39.93
C GLN A 258 48.71 -38.39 38.73
#